data_32b93cbf6631d2fbbc8620dbba610621
#
_entry.id   32b93cbf6631d2fbbc8620dbba610621
#
_cell.length_a   1.000
_cell.length_b   1.000
_cell.length_c   1.000
_cell.angle_alpha   90.00
_cell.angle_beta   90.00
_cell.angle_gamma   90.00
#
_symmetry.space_group_name_H-M   'P 1'
#
loop_
_entity.id
_entity.type
_entity.pdbx_description
1 polymer ?
#
loop_
_entity_poly.entity_id
_entity_poly.type
_entity_poly.pdbx_seq_one_letter_code
_entity_poly.pdbx_strand_id
1 'polypeptide(L)'
;RRPVRRGRRRTWKLPLGRSSMRIRAFMMALLLLVMVCVGRAVQLQALEAQSFAAQAAEKMQNTRELLPERGAITDRNGVVLATTQPAMHVTADPDMVQSNGADKRYPMSAKKREEADAAPKAVAKILATHLGGAESKYLEILTAPGVRYAEIARHVPAATWTEIENDMRKGID
;
A
#
# COMPACT_ATOMS: atom_id res chain seq x y z
N ARG A 1 -41.66 47.74 52.18
CA ARG A 1 -40.62 47.35 51.16
C ARG A 1 -39.56 46.54 51.92
N ARG A 2 -39.48 45.24 51.65
CA ARG A 2 -38.48 44.36 52.29
C ARG A 2 -37.13 44.47 51.49
N PRO A 3 -35.98 44.62 52.19
CA PRO A 3 -34.68 44.68 51.48
C PRO A 3 -34.31 43.32 50.95
N VAL A 4 -33.93 43.25 49.62
CA VAL A 4 -33.44 42.07 48.96
C VAL A 4 -32.04 41.78 49.48
N ARG A 5 -31.85 40.66 50.20
CA ARG A 5 -30.55 40.14 50.62
C ARG A 5 -29.75 39.73 49.40
N ARG A 6 -28.80 40.54 48.96
CA ARG A 6 -27.80 40.18 47.96
C ARG A 6 -26.92 39.05 48.52
N GLY A 7 -27.09 37.86 48.00
CA GLY A 7 -26.24 36.70 48.30
C GLY A 7 -24.79 37.03 47.99
N ARG A 8 -23.94 36.98 49.00
CA ARG A 8 -22.49 37.16 48.91
C ARG A 8 -21.93 35.98 48.09
N ARG A 9 -21.58 36.16 46.81
CA ARG A 9 -20.89 35.16 46.01
C ARG A 9 -19.57 34.82 46.68
N ARG A 10 -19.48 33.59 47.19
CA ARG A 10 -18.28 33.03 47.82
C ARG A 10 -17.27 32.79 46.75
N THR A 11 -16.38 33.76 46.48
CA THR A 11 -15.25 33.56 45.58
C THR A 11 -14.26 32.63 46.26
N TRP A 12 -14.13 31.42 45.73
CA TRP A 12 -13.11 30.47 46.13
C TRP A 12 -11.75 31.04 45.71
N LYS A 13 -11.08 31.73 46.60
CA LYS A 13 -9.69 32.14 46.42
C LYS A 13 -8.84 30.92 46.74
N LEU A 14 -8.42 30.19 45.73
CA LEU A 14 -7.36 29.19 45.84
C LEU A 14 -6.14 29.89 46.44
N PRO A 15 -5.52 29.37 47.53
CA PRO A 15 -4.32 29.95 48.09
C PRO A 15 -3.20 29.83 47.07
N LEU A 16 -2.94 30.91 46.36
CA LEU A 16 -1.85 31.04 45.41
C LEU A 16 -0.54 31.08 46.21
N GLY A 17 0.06 29.88 46.45
CA GLY A 17 1.37 29.78 47.06
C GLY A 17 2.43 30.59 46.31
N ARG A 18 3.55 30.88 46.98
CA ARG A 18 4.67 31.68 46.44
C ARG A 18 4.97 31.27 45.02
N SER A 19 5.04 32.22 44.10
CA SER A 19 5.26 31.95 42.65
C SER A 19 6.49 31.07 42.38
N SER A 20 7.54 31.22 43.20
CA SER A 20 8.75 30.41 43.15
C SER A 20 8.51 28.91 43.43
N MET A 21 7.58 28.57 44.34
CA MET A 21 7.23 27.17 44.61
C MET A 21 6.46 26.54 43.44
N ARG A 22 5.58 27.29 42.81
CA ARG A 22 4.81 26.83 41.65
C ARG A 22 5.73 26.58 40.47
N ILE A 23 6.70 27.46 40.20
CA ILE A 23 7.68 27.31 39.17
C ILE A 23 8.55 26.06 39.39
N ARG A 24 9.03 25.89 40.65
CA ARG A 24 9.81 24.70 41.03
C ARG A 24 9.00 23.39 40.86
N ALA A 25 7.74 23.38 41.30
CA ALA A 25 6.87 22.24 41.14
C ALA A 25 6.63 21.90 39.66
N PHE A 26 6.43 22.93 38.82
CA PHE A 26 6.28 22.74 37.38
C PHE A 26 7.57 22.23 36.73
N MET A 27 8.72 22.78 37.12
CA MET A 27 10.02 22.29 36.63
C MET A 27 10.29 20.85 37.05
N MET A 28 9.95 20.48 38.30
CA MET A 28 10.07 19.09 38.78
C MET A 28 9.14 18.13 38.00
N ALA A 29 7.91 18.54 37.72
CA ALA A 29 6.96 17.76 36.95
C ALA A 29 7.46 17.57 35.49
N LEU A 30 7.99 18.63 34.88
CA LEU A 30 8.58 18.57 33.53
C LEU A 30 9.81 17.66 33.51
N LEU A 31 10.71 17.77 34.49
CA LEU A 31 11.87 16.91 34.64
C LEU A 31 11.46 15.44 34.75
N LEU A 32 10.46 15.14 35.57
CA LEU A 32 9.95 13.77 35.72
C LEU A 32 9.34 13.26 34.44
N LEU A 33 8.58 14.07 33.68
CA LEU A 33 8.05 13.71 32.39
C LEU A 33 9.17 13.36 31.40
N VAL A 34 10.21 14.20 31.33
CA VAL A 34 11.37 13.96 30.46
C VAL A 34 12.08 12.66 30.85
N MET A 35 12.29 12.41 32.15
CA MET A 35 12.88 11.16 32.65
C MET A 35 12.07 9.92 32.23
N VAL A 36 10.76 9.99 32.30
CA VAL A 36 9.88 8.89 31.83
C VAL A 36 10.02 8.68 30.34
N CYS A 37 10.04 9.75 29.54
CA CYS A 37 10.23 9.66 28.09
C CYS A 37 11.59 9.05 27.72
N VAL A 38 12.66 9.49 28.37
CA VAL A 38 14.01 8.95 28.16
C VAL A 38 14.08 7.48 28.56
N GLY A 39 13.54 7.12 29.73
CA GLY A 39 13.46 5.71 30.18
C GLY A 39 12.73 4.83 29.17
N ARG A 40 11.62 5.31 28.63
CA ARG A 40 10.86 4.59 27.59
C ARG A 40 11.64 4.47 26.27
N ALA A 41 12.34 5.52 25.88
CA ALA A 41 13.19 5.48 24.69
C ALA A 41 14.34 4.46 24.84
N VAL A 42 14.99 4.43 25.99
CA VAL A 42 16.05 3.43 26.28
C VAL A 42 15.49 2.01 26.28
N GLN A 43 14.32 1.79 26.89
CA GLN A 43 13.66 0.49 26.87
C GLN A 43 13.40 0.01 25.45
N LEU A 44 12.80 0.85 24.59
CA LEU A 44 12.48 0.49 23.21
C LEU A 44 13.73 0.25 22.36
N GLN A 45 14.78 1.06 22.56
CA GLN A 45 15.99 1.00 21.71
C GLN A 45 17.00 -0.05 22.20
N ALA A 46 17.12 -0.28 23.48
CA ALA A 46 18.15 -1.16 24.03
C ALA A 46 17.62 -2.56 24.37
N LEU A 47 16.42 -2.67 24.94
CA LEU A 47 15.89 -3.95 25.45
C LEU A 47 14.98 -4.64 24.41
N GLU A 48 14.21 -3.88 23.67
CA GLU A 48 13.23 -4.44 22.73
C GLU A 48 13.69 -4.39 21.26
N ALA A 49 14.86 -3.80 20.97
CA ALA A 49 15.36 -3.65 19.60
C ALA A 49 15.50 -5.00 18.87
N GLN A 50 15.98 -6.03 19.55
CA GLN A 50 16.15 -7.37 18.97
C GLN A 50 14.80 -8.03 18.65
N SER A 51 13.80 -7.88 19.52
CA SER A 51 12.47 -8.44 19.30
C SER A 51 11.76 -7.77 18.13
N PHE A 52 11.88 -6.46 18.00
CA PHE A 52 11.34 -5.72 16.85
C PHE A 52 12.07 -6.04 15.54
N ALA A 53 13.40 -6.22 15.61
CA ALA A 53 14.18 -6.65 14.45
C ALA A 53 13.78 -8.06 14.00
N ALA A 54 13.59 -9.00 14.92
CA ALA A 54 13.12 -10.35 14.62
C ALA A 54 11.72 -10.35 13.98
N GLN A 55 10.76 -9.59 14.54
CA GLN A 55 9.43 -9.46 13.97
C GLN A 55 9.43 -8.78 12.59
N ALA A 56 10.30 -7.80 12.38
CA ALA A 56 10.47 -7.16 11.09
C ALA A 56 11.05 -8.12 10.05
N ALA A 57 12.05 -8.91 10.43
CA ALA A 57 12.65 -9.92 9.58
C ALA A 57 11.63 -11.01 9.20
N GLU A 58 10.82 -11.49 10.15
CA GLU A 58 9.76 -12.47 9.88
C GLU A 58 8.71 -11.93 8.90
N LYS A 59 8.29 -10.67 9.07
CA LYS A 59 7.35 -10.01 8.14
C LYS A 59 7.94 -9.72 6.76
N MET A 60 9.26 -9.53 6.67
CA MET A 60 9.96 -9.32 5.39
C MET A 60 10.30 -10.63 4.69
N GLN A 61 10.41 -11.74 5.43
CA GLN A 61 10.66 -13.07 4.86
C GLN A 61 9.32 -13.68 4.43
N ASN A 62 8.88 -13.38 3.21
CA ASN A 62 7.86 -14.17 2.55
C ASN A 62 8.52 -15.47 2.07
N THR A 63 8.42 -16.53 2.86
CA THR A 63 8.81 -17.87 2.42
C THR A 63 7.83 -18.30 1.33
N ARG A 64 8.21 -18.11 0.08
CA ARG A 64 7.45 -18.59 -1.06
C ARG A 64 7.91 -20.01 -1.34
N GLU A 65 7.06 -20.98 -1.12
CA GLU A 65 7.32 -22.36 -1.50
C GLU A 65 7.35 -22.44 -3.03
N LEU A 66 8.54 -22.65 -3.59
CA LEU A 66 8.71 -22.87 -5.02
C LEU A 66 8.38 -24.32 -5.31
N LEU A 67 7.21 -24.56 -5.87
CA LEU A 67 6.85 -25.89 -6.35
C LEU A 67 7.79 -26.26 -7.52
N PRO A 68 8.39 -27.46 -7.50
CA PRO A 68 9.24 -27.90 -8.59
C PRO A 68 8.42 -28.05 -9.87
N GLU A 69 9.06 -27.78 -10.99
CA GLU A 69 8.45 -28.03 -12.29
C GLU A 69 8.19 -29.53 -12.49
N ARG A 70 7.07 -29.85 -13.07
CA ARG A 70 6.76 -31.24 -13.41
C ARG A 70 7.68 -31.70 -14.52
N GLY A 71 8.27 -32.90 -14.39
CA GLY A 71 9.09 -33.50 -15.44
C GLY A 71 8.31 -33.78 -16.74
N ALA A 72 9.03 -33.89 -17.82
CA ALA A 72 8.47 -34.31 -19.09
C ALA A 72 8.11 -35.80 -19.06
N ILE A 73 7.05 -36.16 -19.76
CA ILE A 73 6.69 -37.58 -20.04
C ILE A 73 7.29 -37.94 -21.41
N THR A 74 8.13 -38.97 -21.43
CA THR A 74 8.79 -39.44 -22.65
C THR A 74 8.40 -40.88 -22.95
N ASP A 75 8.50 -41.27 -24.21
CA ASP A 75 8.40 -42.66 -24.62
C ASP A 75 9.70 -43.43 -24.30
N ARG A 76 9.74 -44.75 -24.60
CA ARG A 76 10.92 -45.60 -24.42
C ARG A 76 12.15 -45.15 -25.22
N ASN A 77 11.98 -44.34 -26.28
CA ASN A 77 13.03 -43.85 -27.13
C ASN A 77 13.49 -42.43 -26.74
N GLY A 78 12.92 -41.87 -25.67
CA GLY A 78 13.24 -40.53 -25.17
C GLY A 78 12.47 -39.41 -25.88
N VAL A 79 11.51 -39.75 -26.75
CA VAL A 79 10.68 -38.73 -27.43
C VAL A 79 9.70 -38.14 -26.45
N VAL A 80 9.68 -36.79 -26.28
CA VAL A 80 8.82 -36.07 -25.35
C VAL A 80 7.38 -36.17 -25.85
N LEU A 81 6.52 -36.80 -25.05
CA LEU A 81 5.08 -36.92 -25.28
C LEU A 81 4.28 -35.79 -24.65
N ALA A 82 4.72 -35.33 -23.49
CA ALA A 82 4.12 -34.19 -22.79
C ALA A 82 5.16 -33.49 -21.90
N THR A 83 5.08 -32.18 -21.84
CA THR A 83 5.92 -31.36 -20.95
C THR A 83 5.12 -30.23 -20.33
N THR A 84 5.61 -29.71 -19.22
CA THR A 84 5.01 -28.51 -18.57
C THR A 84 5.48 -27.27 -19.30
N GLN A 85 4.53 -26.45 -19.70
CA GLN A 85 4.82 -25.11 -20.22
C GLN A 85 4.57 -24.07 -19.11
N PRO A 86 5.53 -23.19 -18.82
CA PRO A 86 5.31 -22.11 -17.86
C PRO A 86 4.23 -21.17 -18.39
N ALA A 87 3.22 -20.91 -17.58
CA ALA A 87 2.11 -20.04 -17.91
C ALA A 87 1.85 -19.06 -16.77
N MET A 88 1.41 -17.88 -17.11
CA MET A 88 1.13 -16.80 -16.17
C MET A 88 -0.36 -16.48 -16.10
N HIS A 89 -0.78 -16.00 -14.93
CA HIS A 89 -2.07 -15.35 -14.74
C HIS A 89 -1.89 -13.85 -14.94
N VAL A 90 -2.59 -13.29 -15.91
CA VAL A 90 -2.59 -11.86 -16.18
C VAL A 90 -3.71 -11.22 -15.40
N THR A 91 -3.35 -10.31 -14.51
CA THR A 91 -4.28 -9.54 -13.68
C THR A 91 -4.01 -8.06 -13.84
N ALA A 92 -5.01 -7.23 -13.63
CA ALA A 92 -4.88 -5.78 -13.63
C ALA A 92 -5.46 -5.17 -12.36
N ASP A 93 -4.95 -4.01 -11.99
CA ASP A 93 -5.59 -3.08 -11.06
C ASP A 93 -6.23 -1.95 -11.88
N PRO A 94 -7.56 -1.98 -12.15
CA PRO A 94 -8.24 -0.97 -12.94
C PRO A 94 -8.07 0.44 -12.38
N ASP A 95 -8.02 0.59 -11.07
CA ASP A 95 -7.83 1.87 -10.39
C ASP A 95 -6.45 2.47 -10.69
N MET A 96 -5.40 1.63 -10.72
CA MET A 96 -4.07 2.05 -11.12
C MET A 96 -3.98 2.37 -12.62
N VAL A 97 -4.63 1.59 -13.48
CA VAL A 97 -4.63 1.85 -14.93
C VAL A 97 -5.32 3.16 -15.24
N GLN A 98 -6.49 3.43 -14.64
CA GLN A 98 -7.23 4.69 -14.82
C GLN A 98 -6.48 5.92 -14.29
N SER A 99 -5.63 5.75 -13.30
CA SER A 99 -4.79 6.85 -12.78
C SER A 99 -3.41 6.92 -13.43
N ASN A 100 -3.09 6.01 -14.33
CA ASN A 100 -1.74 5.81 -14.91
C ASN A 100 -0.66 5.82 -13.82
N GLY A 101 -0.92 5.11 -12.72
CA GLY A 101 -0.03 5.03 -11.56
C GLY A 101 0.12 6.32 -10.74
N ALA A 102 -0.67 7.36 -11.02
CA ALA A 102 -0.59 8.61 -10.27
C ALA A 102 -1.17 8.47 -8.87
N ASP A 103 -0.48 9.08 -7.90
CA ASP A 103 -0.97 9.14 -6.51
C ASP A 103 -2.15 10.12 -6.39
N LYS A 104 -3.32 9.58 -6.03
CA LYS A 104 -4.56 10.36 -5.87
C LYS A 104 -4.50 11.45 -4.79
N ARG A 105 -3.48 11.41 -3.92
CA ARG A 105 -3.26 12.43 -2.87
C ARG A 105 -2.73 13.74 -3.43
N TYR A 106 -2.19 13.75 -4.64
CA TYR A 106 -1.61 14.94 -5.27
C TYR A 106 -2.39 15.33 -6.51
N PRO A 107 -2.58 16.64 -6.76
CA PRO A 107 -3.25 17.10 -7.98
C PRO A 107 -2.43 16.73 -9.21
N MET A 108 -3.05 16.06 -10.17
CA MET A 108 -2.43 15.75 -11.44
C MET A 108 -2.35 16.99 -12.34
N SER A 109 -1.23 17.15 -13.06
CA SER A 109 -1.10 18.15 -14.12
C SER A 109 -2.04 17.81 -15.29
N ALA A 110 -2.36 18.80 -16.15
CA ALA A 110 -3.22 18.58 -17.31
C ALA A 110 -2.70 17.47 -18.23
N LYS A 111 -1.40 17.45 -18.51
CA LYS A 111 -0.75 16.42 -19.32
C LYS A 111 -0.92 15.01 -18.73
N LYS A 112 -0.69 14.86 -17.40
CA LYS A 112 -0.87 13.56 -16.74
C LYS A 112 -2.32 13.08 -16.72
N ARG A 113 -3.30 13.98 -16.73
CA ARG A 113 -4.70 13.61 -16.84
C ARG A 113 -5.02 13.06 -18.22
N GLU A 114 -4.53 13.71 -19.26
CA GLU A 114 -4.71 13.25 -20.65
C GLU A 114 -4.06 11.86 -20.86
N GLU A 115 -2.86 11.64 -20.32
CA GLU A 115 -2.18 10.34 -20.34
C GLU A 115 -2.98 9.28 -19.54
N ALA A 116 -3.54 9.63 -18.38
CA ALA A 116 -4.36 8.75 -17.57
C ALA A 116 -5.70 8.38 -18.26
N ASP A 117 -6.33 9.33 -18.93
CA ASP A 117 -7.57 9.10 -19.69
C ASP A 117 -7.34 8.19 -20.91
N ALA A 118 -6.15 8.26 -21.51
CA ALA A 118 -5.77 7.43 -22.65
C ALA A 118 -5.27 6.02 -22.25
N ALA A 119 -4.72 5.85 -21.05
CA ALA A 119 -4.07 4.62 -20.59
C ALA A 119 -4.96 3.37 -20.64
N PRO A 120 -6.24 3.37 -20.19
CA PRO A 120 -7.07 2.16 -20.28
C PRO A 120 -7.28 1.68 -21.71
N LYS A 121 -7.39 2.62 -22.65
CA LYS A 121 -7.58 2.32 -24.07
C LYS A 121 -6.31 1.74 -24.72
N ALA A 122 -5.16 2.32 -24.38
CA ALA A 122 -3.87 1.81 -24.85
C ALA A 122 -3.61 0.39 -24.34
N VAL A 123 -3.83 0.16 -23.06
CA VAL A 123 -3.67 -1.16 -22.42
C VAL A 123 -4.66 -2.17 -23.02
N ALA A 124 -5.93 -1.81 -23.18
CA ALA A 124 -6.94 -2.69 -23.77
C ALA A 124 -6.56 -3.12 -25.20
N LYS A 125 -6.02 -2.22 -26.01
CA LYS A 125 -5.53 -2.51 -27.36
C LYS A 125 -4.37 -3.50 -27.35
N ILE A 126 -3.37 -3.31 -26.47
CA ILE A 126 -2.23 -4.23 -26.32
C ILE A 126 -2.73 -5.62 -25.92
N LEU A 127 -3.61 -5.69 -24.91
CA LEU A 127 -4.17 -6.97 -24.46
C LEU A 127 -4.96 -7.67 -25.58
N ALA A 128 -5.77 -6.95 -26.32
CA ALA A 128 -6.53 -7.51 -27.44
C ALA A 128 -5.62 -8.04 -28.55
N THR A 129 -4.49 -7.38 -28.81
CA THR A 129 -3.52 -7.79 -29.83
C THR A 129 -2.85 -9.12 -29.48
N HIS A 130 -2.42 -9.31 -28.22
CA HIS A 130 -1.66 -10.50 -27.80
C HIS A 130 -2.51 -11.64 -27.25
N LEU A 131 -3.62 -11.33 -26.58
CA LEU A 131 -4.51 -12.32 -25.96
C LEU A 131 -5.72 -12.66 -26.84
N GLY A 132 -5.93 -11.87 -27.91
CA GLY A 132 -7.12 -11.99 -28.75
C GLY A 132 -8.38 -11.43 -28.08
N GLY A 133 -9.49 -11.50 -28.80
CA GLY A 133 -10.77 -10.98 -28.34
C GLY A 133 -11.01 -9.51 -28.68
N ALA A 134 -12.16 -8.99 -28.26
CA ALA A 134 -12.56 -7.61 -28.53
C ALA A 134 -11.89 -6.63 -27.56
N GLU A 135 -11.34 -5.54 -28.07
CA GLU A 135 -10.77 -4.45 -27.27
C GLU A 135 -11.80 -3.90 -26.26
N SER A 136 -13.08 -3.83 -26.65
CA SER A 136 -14.16 -3.35 -25.80
C SER A 136 -14.33 -4.15 -24.50
N LYS A 137 -14.10 -5.47 -24.55
CA LYS A 137 -14.15 -6.34 -23.36
C LYS A 137 -13.07 -5.96 -22.33
N TYR A 138 -11.85 -5.76 -22.81
CA TYR A 138 -10.75 -5.37 -21.92
C TYR A 138 -10.94 -3.95 -21.41
N LEU A 139 -11.43 -3.05 -22.24
CA LEU A 139 -11.72 -1.68 -21.85
C LEU A 139 -12.78 -1.63 -20.75
N GLU A 140 -13.85 -2.40 -20.84
CA GLU A 140 -14.89 -2.50 -19.81
C GLU A 140 -14.31 -2.95 -18.46
N ILE A 141 -13.45 -3.98 -18.47
CA ILE A 141 -12.77 -4.47 -17.27
C ILE A 141 -11.84 -3.39 -16.68
N LEU A 142 -11.06 -2.71 -17.51
CA LEU A 142 -10.07 -1.72 -17.08
C LEU A 142 -10.69 -0.38 -16.65
N THR A 143 -11.93 -0.11 -17.05
CA THR A 143 -12.66 1.11 -16.64
C THR A 143 -13.67 0.87 -15.53
N ALA A 144 -13.75 -0.34 -14.98
CA ALA A 144 -14.66 -0.67 -13.89
C ALA A 144 -14.39 0.20 -12.65
N PRO A 145 -15.38 0.96 -12.15
CA PRO A 145 -15.16 1.89 -11.05
C PRO A 145 -14.97 1.16 -9.72
N GLY A 146 -13.96 1.58 -8.94
CA GLY A 146 -13.72 1.07 -7.59
C GLY A 146 -13.17 -0.36 -7.52
N VAL A 147 -12.84 -0.96 -8.64
CA VAL A 147 -12.24 -2.31 -8.72
C VAL A 147 -10.72 -2.16 -8.69
N ARG A 148 -10.06 -2.86 -7.76
CA ARG A 148 -8.60 -2.88 -7.60
C ARG A 148 -7.96 -4.21 -8.01
N TYR A 149 -8.75 -5.18 -8.41
CA TYR A 149 -8.27 -6.45 -8.89
C TYR A 149 -9.24 -6.98 -9.95
N ALA A 150 -8.74 -7.20 -11.14
CA ALA A 150 -9.47 -7.82 -12.23
C ALA A 150 -8.61 -8.89 -12.90
N GLU A 151 -9.16 -10.07 -13.09
CA GLU A 151 -8.52 -11.14 -13.84
C GLU A 151 -8.77 -10.93 -15.33
N ILE A 152 -7.69 -10.83 -16.10
CA ILE A 152 -7.72 -10.60 -17.56
C ILE A 152 -7.69 -11.93 -18.31
N ALA A 153 -6.69 -12.76 -18.01
CA ALA A 153 -6.53 -14.06 -18.66
C ALA A 153 -5.76 -15.04 -17.77
N ARG A 154 -6.08 -16.33 -17.92
CA ARG A 154 -5.37 -17.45 -17.28
C ARG A 154 -4.54 -18.21 -18.28
N HIS A 155 -3.49 -18.84 -17.78
CA HIS A 155 -2.64 -19.74 -18.57
C HIS A 155 -2.02 -19.08 -19.80
N VAL A 156 -1.64 -17.80 -19.68
CA VAL A 156 -0.94 -17.09 -20.75
C VAL A 156 0.50 -17.59 -20.82
N PRO A 157 1.00 -18.03 -21.98
CA PRO A 157 2.40 -18.45 -22.14
C PRO A 157 3.36 -17.34 -21.71
N ALA A 158 4.46 -17.70 -21.03
CA ALA A 158 5.43 -16.72 -20.56
C ALA A 158 6.01 -15.85 -21.69
N ALA A 159 6.19 -16.41 -22.90
CA ALA A 159 6.64 -15.66 -24.06
C ALA A 159 5.65 -14.54 -24.44
N THR A 160 4.35 -14.87 -24.52
CA THR A 160 3.30 -13.88 -24.80
C THR A 160 3.24 -12.78 -23.75
N TRP A 161 3.45 -13.14 -22.46
CA TRP A 161 3.52 -12.15 -21.40
C TRP A 161 4.69 -11.18 -21.59
N THR A 162 5.86 -11.70 -21.98
CA THR A 162 7.04 -10.86 -22.24
C THR A 162 6.79 -9.87 -23.39
N GLU A 163 6.07 -10.27 -24.40
CA GLU A 163 5.69 -9.39 -25.52
C GLU A 163 4.72 -8.29 -25.05
N ILE A 164 3.70 -8.65 -24.25
CA ILE A 164 2.77 -7.69 -23.63
C ILE A 164 3.53 -6.67 -22.77
N GLU A 165 4.44 -7.15 -21.92
CA GLU A 165 5.24 -6.28 -21.04
C GLU A 165 6.12 -5.30 -21.84
N ASN A 166 6.75 -5.79 -22.90
CA ASN A 166 7.57 -4.95 -23.77
C ASN A 166 6.76 -3.87 -24.49
N ASP A 167 5.55 -4.21 -24.97
CA ASP A 167 4.70 -3.23 -25.64
C ASP A 167 4.07 -2.24 -24.66
N MET A 168 3.76 -2.67 -23.44
CA MET A 168 3.34 -1.74 -22.37
C MET A 168 4.45 -0.74 -22.01
N ARG A 169 5.69 -1.20 -21.93
CA ARG A 169 6.84 -0.31 -21.67
C ARG A 169 7.06 0.73 -22.76
N LYS A 170 6.94 0.32 -24.03
CA LYS A 170 7.06 1.23 -25.18
C LYS A 170 5.90 2.23 -25.29
N GLY A 171 4.73 1.87 -24.79
CA GLY A 171 3.55 2.74 -24.84
C GLY A 171 3.48 3.75 -23.69
N ILE A 172 4.41 3.69 -22.74
CA ILE A 172 4.49 4.60 -21.58
C ILE A 172 5.57 5.67 -21.79
N ASP A 173 6.50 5.48 -22.73
CA ASP A 173 7.49 6.47 -23.17
C ASP A 173 6.88 7.43 -24.20
#